data_77da431cf47d8d8d4fafcb8703b4e3af
#
_entry.id   77da431cf47d8d8d4fafcb8703b4e3af
#
_cell.length_a   1.000
_cell.length_b   1.000
_cell.length_c   1.000
_cell.angle_alpha   90.00
_cell.angle_beta   90.00
_cell.angle_gamma   90.00
#
_symmetry.space_group_name_H-M   'P 1'
#
loop_
_entity.id
_entity.type
_entity.pdbx_description
1 polymer ?
#
loop_
_entity_poly.entity_id
_entity_poly.type
_entity_poly.pdbx_seq_one_letter_code
_entity_poly.pdbx_strand_id
1 'polypeptide(L)'
;VIVDLVDATNIERNLYLTTQLIETGIPVVIALNMCDLLKKNGINIDVKALSKKLGCPIIETSALKKTGLKEVIAEAIKVAKSHAAGTVSAIFESSVEDKVSAIEAEIPSSIPDAEKRWYAIKVLENDSKVADQLGLSADNRFSRYTKELEKEFDDDAESVITDQRYVYIQKVIEETVKKPAQKMSLSDKID
;
A
#
# COMPACT_ATOMS: atom_id res chain seq x y z
N VAL A 1 4.08 -2.21 15.64
CA VAL A 1 3.06 -2.77 14.73
C VAL A 1 1.94 -1.76 14.54
N ILE A 2 1.48 -1.63 13.31
CA ILE A 2 0.31 -0.82 12.95
C ILE A 2 -0.87 -1.79 12.74
N VAL A 3 -2.04 -1.45 13.27
CA VAL A 3 -3.30 -2.12 12.91
C VAL A 3 -4.06 -1.19 11.97
N ASP A 4 -4.19 -1.60 10.72
CA ASP A 4 -4.88 -0.84 9.69
C ASP A 4 -6.32 -1.35 9.54
N LEU A 5 -7.29 -0.45 9.71
CA LEU A 5 -8.71 -0.77 9.58
C LEU A 5 -9.19 -0.47 8.17
N VAL A 6 -9.34 -1.50 7.36
CA VAL A 6 -9.73 -1.41 5.95
C VAL A 6 -11.21 -1.72 5.77
N ASP A 7 -11.96 -0.80 5.18
CA ASP A 7 -13.33 -1.04 4.75
C ASP A 7 -13.33 -1.85 3.45
N ALA A 8 -13.77 -3.10 3.53
CA ALA A 8 -13.81 -4.00 2.39
C ALA A 8 -14.77 -3.53 1.28
N THR A 9 -15.80 -2.71 1.61
CA THR A 9 -16.74 -2.18 0.61
C THR A 9 -16.15 -1.05 -0.24
N ASN A 10 -15.08 -0.41 0.26
CA ASN A 10 -14.31 0.65 -0.39
C ASN A 10 -12.82 0.29 -0.46
N ILE A 11 -12.53 -0.99 -0.75
CA ILE A 11 -11.20 -1.57 -0.61
C ILE A 11 -10.12 -0.81 -1.40
N GLU A 12 -10.41 -0.41 -2.63
CA GLU A 12 -9.46 0.31 -3.50
C GLU A 12 -8.94 1.58 -2.84
N ARG A 13 -9.85 2.43 -2.36
CA ARG A 13 -9.51 3.67 -1.68
C ARG A 13 -8.75 3.43 -0.38
N ASN A 14 -9.13 2.40 0.39
CA ASN A 14 -8.51 2.11 1.67
C ASN A 14 -7.10 1.53 1.49
N LEU A 15 -6.88 0.69 0.46
CA LEU A 15 -5.56 0.14 0.17
C LEU A 15 -4.52 1.21 -0.20
N TYR A 16 -4.94 2.40 -0.62
CA TYR A 16 -4.01 3.51 -0.85
C TYR A 16 -3.25 3.90 0.44
N LEU A 17 -3.97 4.04 1.56
CA LEU A 17 -3.31 4.25 2.86
C LEU A 17 -2.51 3.03 3.28
N THR A 18 -3.04 1.82 3.06
CA THR A 18 -2.35 0.57 3.38
C THR A 18 -0.99 0.49 2.70
N THR A 19 -0.88 0.84 1.41
CA THR A 19 0.42 0.84 0.70
C THR A 19 1.40 1.80 1.35
N GLN A 20 0.97 3.00 1.70
CA GLN A 20 1.82 3.99 2.39
C GLN A 20 2.27 3.51 3.78
N LEU A 21 1.40 2.83 4.52
CA LEU A 21 1.76 2.24 5.82
C LEU A 21 2.81 1.13 5.68
N ILE A 22 2.67 0.28 4.67
CA ILE A 22 3.63 -0.79 4.36
C ILE A 22 4.99 -0.19 3.97
N GLU A 23 5.01 0.88 3.17
CA GLU A 23 6.23 1.58 2.76
C GLU A 23 7.08 2.08 3.94
N THR A 24 6.47 2.34 5.12
CA THR A 24 7.21 2.76 6.32
C THR A 24 8.15 1.69 6.87
N GLY A 25 8.05 0.43 6.44
CA GLY A 25 8.79 -0.69 7.02
C GLY A 25 8.31 -1.12 8.40
N ILE A 26 7.31 -0.45 8.96
CA ILE A 26 6.69 -0.87 10.22
C ILE A 26 5.75 -2.04 9.94
N PRO A 27 5.80 -3.13 10.72
CA PRO A 27 4.89 -4.26 10.52
C PRO A 27 3.43 -3.84 10.61
N VAL A 28 2.63 -4.25 9.61
CA VAL A 28 1.19 -3.93 9.50
C VAL A 28 0.36 -5.21 9.66
N VAL A 29 -0.76 -5.10 10.37
CA VAL A 29 -1.82 -6.10 10.41
C VAL A 29 -3.10 -5.45 9.94
N ILE A 30 -3.74 -6.00 8.91
CA ILE A 30 -4.99 -5.45 8.35
C ILE A 30 -6.19 -6.09 9.02
N ALA A 31 -7.06 -5.26 9.59
CA ALA A 31 -8.40 -5.63 10.01
C ALA A 31 -9.38 -5.32 8.87
N LEU A 32 -9.69 -6.33 8.05
CA LEU A 32 -10.56 -6.18 6.88
C LEU A 32 -12.03 -6.23 7.34
N ASN A 33 -12.64 -5.06 7.47
CA ASN A 33 -13.97 -4.89 8.04
C ASN A 33 -15.07 -4.93 6.97
N MET A 34 -16.29 -5.20 7.38
CA MET A 34 -17.50 -5.24 6.52
C MET A 34 -17.52 -6.37 5.48
N CYS A 35 -16.69 -7.41 5.63
CA CYS A 35 -16.70 -8.57 4.73
C CYS A 35 -18.06 -9.27 4.65
N ASP A 36 -18.86 -9.19 5.69
CA ASP A 36 -20.23 -9.75 5.71
C ASP A 36 -21.19 -9.01 4.74
N LEU A 37 -20.98 -7.73 4.49
CA LEU A 37 -21.75 -6.96 3.51
C LEU A 37 -21.36 -7.37 2.08
N LEU A 38 -20.07 -7.57 1.81
CA LEU A 38 -19.61 -8.04 0.49
C LEU A 38 -20.18 -9.42 0.16
N LYS A 39 -20.13 -10.36 1.12
CA LYS A 39 -20.68 -11.71 0.94
C LYS A 39 -22.20 -11.70 0.61
N LYS A 40 -22.97 -10.78 1.22
CA LYS A 40 -24.39 -10.58 0.88
C LYS A 40 -24.59 -10.10 -0.56
N ASN A 41 -23.65 -9.31 -1.09
CA ASN A 41 -23.69 -8.79 -2.45
C ASN A 41 -23.04 -9.73 -3.47
N GLY A 42 -22.65 -10.95 -3.06
CA GLY A 42 -22.00 -11.94 -3.91
C GLY A 42 -20.54 -11.60 -4.28
N ILE A 43 -19.94 -10.59 -3.65
CA ILE A 43 -18.55 -10.23 -3.82
C ILE A 43 -17.72 -11.06 -2.85
N ASN A 44 -16.65 -11.67 -3.36
CA ASN A 44 -15.73 -12.47 -2.55
C ASN A 44 -14.30 -11.94 -2.67
N ILE A 45 -13.62 -11.81 -1.53
CA ILE A 45 -12.20 -11.44 -1.47
C ILE A 45 -11.41 -12.70 -1.11
N ASP A 46 -10.42 -13.03 -1.93
CA ASP A 46 -9.41 -14.03 -1.56
C ASP A 46 -8.41 -13.39 -0.59
N VAL A 47 -8.75 -13.48 0.71
CA VAL A 47 -7.96 -12.88 1.80
C VAL A 47 -6.54 -13.44 1.86
N LYS A 48 -6.34 -14.73 1.51
CA LYS A 48 -5.00 -15.34 1.50
C LYS A 48 -4.14 -14.79 0.37
N ALA A 49 -4.72 -14.67 -0.83
CA ALA A 49 -4.02 -14.07 -1.96
C ALA A 49 -3.72 -12.60 -1.70
N LEU A 50 -4.68 -11.85 -1.15
CA LEU A 50 -4.52 -10.44 -0.79
C LEU A 50 -3.40 -10.26 0.25
N SER A 51 -3.40 -11.07 1.32
CA SER A 51 -2.35 -11.07 2.35
C SER A 51 -0.97 -11.35 1.76
N LYS A 52 -0.88 -12.31 0.84
CA LYS A 52 0.38 -12.63 0.15
C LYS A 52 0.87 -11.48 -0.74
N LYS A 53 -0.04 -10.79 -1.42
CA LYS A 53 0.29 -9.65 -2.29
C LYS A 53 0.76 -8.44 -1.50
N LEU A 54 0.09 -8.13 -0.40
CA LEU A 54 0.43 -6.99 0.47
C LEU A 54 1.58 -7.30 1.44
N GLY A 55 1.97 -8.56 1.61
CA GLY A 55 3.05 -8.96 2.51
C GLY A 55 2.72 -8.83 4.00
N CYS A 56 1.44 -8.70 4.38
CA CYS A 56 1.03 -8.52 5.76
C CYS A 56 -0.19 -9.38 6.13
N PRO A 57 -0.36 -9.78 7.41
CA PRO A 57 -1.51 -10.53 7.88
C PRO A 57 -2.81 -9.75 7.69
N ILE A 58 -3.86 -10.44 7.26
CA ILE A 58 -5.20 -9.87 7.10
C ILE A 58 -6.19 -10.73 7.86
N ILE A 59 -6.98 -10.08 8.71
CA ILE A 59 -8.03 -10.72 9.51
C ILE A 59 -9.39 -10.14 9.09
N GLU A 60 -10.32 -11.01 8.67
CA GLU A 60 -11.70 -10.60 8.40
C GLU A 60 -12.40 -10.20 9.70
N THR A 61 -13.02 -9.04 9.72
CA THR A 61 -13.73 -8.51 10.88
C THR A 61 -15.14 -8.04 10.53
N SER A 62 -15.99 -8.02 11.53
CA SER A 62 -17.25 -7.29 11.50
C SER A 62 -17.42 -6.58 12.85
N ALA A 63 -17.21 -5.29 12.87
CA ALA A 63 -17.37 -4.48 14.08
C ALA A 63 -18.81 -4.56 14.59
N LEU A 64 -19.81 -4.58 13.69
CA LEU A 64 -21.22 -4.71 14.02
C LEU A 64 -21.53 -6.05 14.72
N LYS A 65 -20.94 -7.15 14.22
CA LYS A 65 -21.15 -8.50 14.80
C LYS A 65 -20.13 -8.84 15.89
N LYS A 66 -19.17 -7.96 16.14
CA LYS A 66 -18.06 -8.15 17.09
C LYS A 66 -17.24 -9.42 16.81
N THR A 67 -17.07 -9.78 15.52
CA THR A 67 -16.27 -10.93 15.09
C THR A 67 -14.90 -10.49 14.58
N GLY A 68 -13.87 -11.32 14.76
CA GLY A 68 -12.50 -11.08 14.30
C GLY A 68 -11.68 -10.12 15.17
N LEU A 69 -12.27 -9.44 16.16
CA LEU A 69 -11.57 -8.41 16.94
C LEU A 69 -10.48 -9.00 17.84
N LYS A 70 -10.75 -10.15 18.45
CA LYS A 70 -9.76 -10.84 19.30
C LYS A 70 -8.61 -11.40 18.47
N GLU A 71 -8.91 -11.89 17.30
CA GLU A 71 -7.96 -12.42 16.33
C GLU A 71 -7.01 -11.33 15.82
N VAL A 72 -7.52 -10.12 15.53
CA VAL A 72 -6.70 -8.96 15.18
C VAL A 72 -5.72 -8.61 16.29
N ILE A 73 -6.20 -8.55 17.54
CA ILE A 73 -5.35 -8.23 18.69
C ILE A 73 -4.29 -9.32 18.88
N ALA A 74 -4.68 -10.59 18.80
CA ALA A 74 -3.75 -11.71 18.93
C ALA A 74 -2.66 -11.70 17.86
N GLU A 75 -3.03 -11.45 16.59
CA GLU A 75 -2.08 -11.38 15.49
C GLU A 75 -1.17 -10.15 15.63
N ALA A 76 -1.71 -8.98 16.01
CA ALA A 76 -0.92 -7.78 16.25
C ALA A 76 0.13 -8.00 17.37
N ILE A 77 -0.24 -8.68 18.47
CA ILE A 77 0.70 -9.03 19.55
C ILE A 77 1.77 -10.00 19.04
N LYS A 78 1.39 -10.99 18.24
CA LYS A 78 2.31 -11.97 17.67
C LYS A 78 3.33 -11.28 16.75
N VAL A 79 2.86 -10.42 15.86
CA VAL A 79 3.70 -9.64 14.93
C VAL A 79 4.63 -8.70 15.72
N ALA A 80 4.12 -7.99 16.73
CA ALA A 80 4.94 -7.13 17.58
C ALA A 80 6.06 -7.89 18.30
N LYS A 81 5.76 -9.10 18.81
CA LYS A 81 6.73 -9.96 19.50
C LYS A 81 7.78 -10.60 18.59
N SER A 82 7.50 -10.70 17.30
CA SER A 82 8.46 -11.28 16.35
C SER A 82 9.66 -10.36 16.10
N HIS A 83 9.54 -9.06 16.43
CA HIS A 83 10.53 -8.03 16.11
C HIS A 83 10.97 -8.01 14.63
N ALA A 84 10.18 -8.64 13.75
CA ALA A 84 10.44 -8.61 12.32
C ALA A 84 10.13 -7.22 11.77
N ALA A 85 10.97 -6.75 10.87
CA ALA A 85 10.64 -5.58 10.05
C ALA A 85 9.43 -5.90 9.14
N GLY A 86 8.67 -4.88 8.80
CA GLY A 86 7.62 -5.01 7.79
C GLY A 86 8.23 -5.45 6.46
N THR A 87 7.54 -6.33 5.76
CA THR A 87 7.96 -6.74 4.42
C THR A 87 7.49 -5.68 3.43
N VAL A 88 8.42 -4.98 2.81
CA VAL A 88 8.11 -4.02 1.74
C VAL A 88 8.37 -4.71 0.41
N SER A 89 7.30 -4.89 -0.36
CA SER A 89 7.42 -5.40 -1.73
C SER A 89 7.65 -4.23 -2.70
N ALA A 90 8.34 -4.47 -3.81
CA ALA A 90 8.38 -3.55 -4.93
C ALA A 90 6.96 -3.42 -5.49
N ILE A 91 6.40 -2.22 -5.45
CA ILE A 91 5.03 -1.95 -5.90
C ILE A 91 4.97 -1.09 -7.14
N PHE A 92 6.07 -0.38 -7.44
CA PHE A 92 6.19 0.49 -8.60
C PHE A 92 6.75 -0.27 -9.80
N GLU A 93 6.64 0.29 -10.97
CA GLU A 93 7.34 -0.24 -12.14
C GLU A 93 8.87 -0.11 -12.00
N SER A 94 9.62 -0.86 -12.82
CA SER A 94 11.07 -1.01 -12.66
C SER A 94 11.82 0.32 -12.71
N SER A 95 11.44 1.23 -13.60
CA SER A 95 12.12 2.52 -13.73
C SER A 95 12.00 3.40 -12.47
N VAL A 96 10.85 3.32 -11.79
CA VAL A 96 10.59 4.00 -10.50
C VAL A 96 11.34 3.30 -9.37
N GLU A 97 11.28 1.96 -9.32
CA GLU A 97 11.98 1.17 -8.29
C GLU A 97 13.50 1.37 -8.36
N ASP A 98 14.09 1.49 -9.56
CA ASP A 98 15.51 1.77 -9.74
C ASP A 98 15.90 3.12 -9.13
N LYS A 99 15.07 4.16 -9.32
CA LYS A 99 15.28 5.48 -8.72
C LYS A 99 15.14 5.44 -7.20
N VAL A 100 14.09 4.75 -6.69
CA VAL A 100 13.90 4.56 -5.24
C VAL A 100 15.13 3.86 -4.64
N SER A 101 15.59 2.76 -5.22
CA SER A 101 16.75 2.01 -4.74
C SER A 101 18.03 2.84 -4.77
N ALA A 102 18.23 3.66 -5.81
CA ALA A 102 19.38 4.54 -5.90
C ALA A 102 19.37 5.61 -4.80
N ILE A 103 18.20 6.17 -4.48
CA ILE A 103 18.06 7.12 -3.38
C ILE A 103 18.25 6.42 -2.02
N GLU A 104 17.68 5.23 -1.81
CA GLU A 104 17.87 4.42 -0.59
C GLU A 104 19.35 4.23 -0.23
N ALA A 105 20.17 3.94 -1.24
CA ALA A 105 21.62 3.74 -1.07
C ALA A 105 22.35 5.00 -0.60
N GLU A 106 21.80 6.19 -0.87
CA GLU A 106 22.39 7.48 -0.50
C GLU A 106 21.82 8.06 0.81
N ILE A 107 20.75 7.45 1.38
CA ILE A 107 20.17 7.88 2.66
C ILE A 107 21.14 7.60 3.80
N PRO A 108 21.32 8.55 4.75
CA PRO A 108 22.26 8.41 5.86
C PRO A 108 22.06 7.12 6.65
N SER A 109 23.17 6.50 7.09
CA SER A 109 23.17 5.29 7.91
C SER A 109 22.57 5.48 9.32
N SER A 110 22.33 6.73 9.74
CA SER A 110 21.58 7.05 10.96
C SER A 110 20.11 6.68 10.88
N ILE A 111 19.57 6.52 9.67
CA ILE A 111 18.20 6.06 9.42
C ILE A 111 18.20 4.52 9.39
N PRO A 112 17.30 3.86 10.14
CA PRO A 112 17.15 2.41 10.11
C PRO A 112 16.88 1.90 8.67
N ASP A 113 17.48 0.79 8.29
CA ASP A 113 17.34 0.24 6.92
C ASP A 113 15.88 -0.01 6.55
N ALA A 114 15.05 -0.45 7.50
CA ALA A 114 13.63 -0.69 7.29
C ALA A 114 12.83 0.57 6.91
N GLU A 115 13.32 1.76 7.28
CA GLU A 115 12.65 3.04 7.03
C GLU A 115 13.19 3.75 5.78
N LYS A 116 14.36 3.37 5.27
CA LYS A 116 15.03 4.06 4.16
C LYS A 116 14.15 4.15 2.92
N ARG A 117 13.39 3.10 2.62
CA ARG A 117 12.49 3.09 1.47
C ARG A 117 11.43 4.20 1.55
N TRP A 118 10.80 4.37 2.70
CA TRP A 118 9.83 5.45 2.90
C TRP A 118 10.45 6.82 2.67
N TYR A 119 11.65 7.05 3.24
CA TYR A 119 12.38 8.29 3.02
C TYR A 119 12.76 8.49 1.56
N ALA A 120 13.19 7.43 0.86
CA ALA A 120 13.54 7.50 -0.56
C ALA A 120 12.34 7.89 -1.43
N ILE A 121 11.17 7.28 -1.17
CA ILE A 121 9.93 7.63 -1.87
C ILE A 121 9.55 9.08 -1.60
N LYS A 122 9.62 9.55 -0.35
CA LYS A 122 9.30 10.94 0.01
C LYS A 122 10.25 11.96 -0.64
N VAL A 123 11.53 11.63 -0.71
CA VAL A 123 12.52 12.46 -1.43
C VAL A 123 12.19 12.48 -2.93
N LEU A 124 11.82 11.35 -3.52
CA LEU A 124 11.44 11.28 -4.93
C LEU A 124 10.15 12.06 -5.23
N GLU A 125 9.17 12.04 -4.30
CA GLU A 125 7.95 12.87 -4.33
C GLU A 125 8.22 14.36 -4.12
N ASN A 126 9.49 14.75 -3.89
CA ASN A 126 9.89 16.14 -3.61
C ASN A 126 9.29 16.71 -2.31
N ASP A 127 9.10 15.86 -1.29
CA ASP A 127 8.59 16.28 0.03
C ASP A 127 9.64 17.13 0.77
N SER A 128 9.43 18.45 0.80
CA SER A 128 10.36 19.41 1.41
C SER A 128 10.57 19.17 2.91
N LYS A 129 9.54 18.72 3.63
CA LYS A 129 9.65 18.46 5.09
C LYS A 129 10.58 17.29 5.37
N VAL A 130 10.49 16.26 4.57
CA VAL A 130 11.38 15.09 4.68
C VAL A 130 12.80 15.46 4.25
N ALA A 131 12.95 16.24 3.18
CA ALA A 131 14.26 16.73 2.77
C ALA A 131 14.93 17.58 3.87
N ASP A 132 14.17 18.46 4.55
CA ASP A 132 14.65 19.26 5.68
C ASP A 132 15.07 18.35 6.86
N GLN A 133 14.26 17.37 7.20
CA GLN A 133 14.54 16.43 8.29
C GLN A 133 15.80 15.61 8.07
N LEU A 134 16.08 15.25 6.82
CA LEU A 134 17.31 14.55 6.43
C LEU A 134 18.52 15.48 6.26
N GLY A 135 18.34 16.81 6.40
CA GLY A 135 19.38 17.79 6.16
C GLY A 135 19.75 17.93 4.67
N LEU A 136 18.85 17.58 3.77
CA LEU A 136 19.07 17.56 2.31
C LEU A 136 18.58 18.81 1.59
N SER A 137 17.94 19.74 2.28
CA SER A 137 17.31 20.93 1.67
C SER A 137 18.29 21.82 0.92
N ALA A 138 19.56 21.81 1.31
CA ALA A 138 20.65 22.52 0.62
C ALA A 138 21.37 21.65 -0.43
N ASP A 139 21.07 20.36 -0.47
CA ASP A 139 21.75 19.38 -1.30
C ASP A 139 20.83 18.92 -2.44
N ASN A 140 21.10 19.40 -3.62
CA ASN A 140 20.28 19.13 -4.82
C ASN A 140 20.61 17.77 -5.48
N ARG A 141 21.32 16.85 -4.77
CA ARG A 141 21.81 15.59 -5.34
C ARG A 141 20.70 14.68 -5.83
N PHE A 142 19.55 14.70 -5.15
CA PHE A 142 18.40 13.84 -5.49
C PHE A 142 17.47 14.46 -6.56
N SER A 143 17.56 15.76 -6.81
CA SER A 143 16.69 16.44 -7.79
C SER A 143 16.84 15.89 -9.21
N ARG A 144 17.97 15.24 -9.52
CA ARG A 144 18.16 14.56 -10.79
C ARG A 144 17.16 13.42 -10.98
N TYR A 145 16.93 12.60 -9.94
CA TYR A 145 16.00 11.48 -10.00
C TYR A 145 14.54 11.94 -10.17
N THR A 146 14.16 12.99 -9.44
CA THR A 146 12.84 13.62 -9.59
C THR A 146 12.64 14.15 -11.01
N LYS A 147 13.61 14.92 -11.55
CA LYS A 147 13.52 15.46 -12.91
C LYS A 147 13.53 14.38 -14.00
N GLU A 148 14.29 13.31 -13.80
CA GLU A 148 14.27 12.16 -14.71
C GLU A 148 12.92 11.47 -14.70
N LEU A 149 12.31 11.31 -13.51
CA LEU A 149 10.95 10.74 -13.35
C LEU A 149 9.91 11.61 -14.04
N GLU A 150 9.89 12.91 -13.73
CA GLU A 150 8.95 13.87 -14.33
C GLU A 150 9.05 13.93 -15.86
N LYS A 151 10.28 13.86 -16.37
CA LYS A 151 10.51 13.83 -17.83
C LYS A 151 10.05 12.51 -18.47
N GLU A 152 10.21 11.39 -17.78
CA GLU A 152 9.87 10.06 -18.28
C GLU A 152 8.34 9.90 -18.39
N PHE A 153 7.61 10.40 -17.40
CA PHE A 153 6.16 10.26 -17.29
C PHE A 153 5.37 11.48 -17.79
N ASP A 154 6.04 12.57 -18.11
CA ASP A 154 5.42 13.86 -18.51
C ASP A 154 4.44 14.40 -17.46
N ASP A 155 4.75 14.18 -16.16
CA ASP A 155 3.92 14.60 -15.02
C ASP A 155 4.80 14.91 -13.80
N ASP A 156 4.26 15.56 -12.77
CA ASP A 156 5.00 15.81 -11.54
C ASP A 156 5.22 14.52 -10.73
N ALA A 157 6.33 14.50 -9.99
CA ALA A 157 6.77 13.27 -9.31
C ALA A 157 5.77 12.75 -8.28
N GLU A 158 5.04 13.62 -7.56
CA GLU A 158 4.01 13.22 -6.59
C GLU A 158 2.85 12.52 -7.30
N SER A 159 2.40 13.09 -8.43
CA SER A 159 1.35 12.51 -9.27
C SER A 159 1.79 11.14 -9.81
N VAL A 160 3.01 11.04 -10.34
CA VAL A 160 3.55 9.75 -10.84
C VAL A 160 3.53 8.68 -9.76
N ILE A 161 4.07 8.95 -8.59
CA ILE A 161 4.11 7.98 -7.48
C ILE A 161 2.68 7.61 -7.01
N THR A 162 1.78 8.57 -7.00
CA THR A 162 0.36 8.34 -6.68
C THR A 162 -0.29 7.40 -7.68
N ASP A 163 -0.11 7.64 -8.97
CA ASP A 163 -0.66 6.80 -10.05
C ASP A 163 -0.07 5.39 -10.02
N GLN A 164 1.22 5.24 -9.75
CA GLN A 164 1.88 3.95 -9.60
C GLN A 164 1.27 3.13 -8.44
N ARG A 165 0.95 3.77 -7.30
CA ARG A 165 0.22 3.10 -6.21
C ARG A 165 -1.16 2.62 -6.65
N TYR A 166 -1.91 3.45 -7.38
CA TYR A 166 -3.23 3.04 -7.88
C TYR A 166 -3.14 1.91 -8.91
N VAL A 167 -2.18 1.93 -9.82
CA VAL A 167 -1.93 0.82 -10.76
C VAL A 167 -1.66 -0.49 -10.02
N TYR A 168 -0.80 -0.45 -9.00
CA TYR A 168 -0.54 -1.61 -8.15
C TYR A 168 -1.81 -2.11 -7.44
N ILE A 169 -2.57 -1.19 -6.82
CA ILE A 169 -3.81 -1.52 -6.10
C ILE A 169 -4.84 -2.15 -7.04
N GLN A 170 -5.05 -1.59 -8.22
CA GLN A 170 -5.96 -2.15 -9.22
C GLN A 170 -5.58 -3.57 -9.59
N LYS A 171 -4.31 -3.83 -9.86
CA LYS A 171 -3.81 -5.17 -10.16
C LYS A 171 -4.05 -6.15 -9.00
N VAL A 172 -3.80 -5.71 -7.76
CA VAL A 172 -4.07 -6.53 -6.56
C VAL A 172 -5.55 -6.85 -6.45
N ILE A 173 -6.44 -5.88 -6.68
CA ILE A 173 -7.90 -6.06 -6.61
C ILE A 173 -8.40 -7.00 -7.71
N GLU A 174 -7.95 -6.82 -8.95
CA GLU A 174 -8.33 -7.69 -10.07
C GLU A 174 -8.00 -9.16 -9.80
N GLU A 175 -6.86 -9.42 -9.16
CA GLU A 175 -6.41 -10.78 -8.85
C GLU A 175 -7.08 -11.37 -7.59
N THR A 176 -7.55 -10.54 -6.66
CA THR A 176 -8.00 -10.99 -5.33
C THR A 176 -9.49 -10.79 -5.05
N VAL A 177 -10.17 -9.91 -5.79
CA VAL A 177 -11.59 -9.59 -5.58
C VAL A 177 -12.45 -10.14 -6.72
N LYS A 178 -13.30 -11.11 -6.43
CA LYS A 178 -14.23 -11.71 -7.39
C LYS A 178 -15.60 -11.05 -7.24
N LYS A 179 -16.00 -10.31 -8.28
CA LYS A 179 -17.36 -9.76 -8.39
C LYS A 179 -18.28 -10.79 -9.04
N PRO A 180 -19.59 -10.86 -8.66
CA PRO A 180 -20.54 -11.69 -9.37
C PRO A 180 -20.61 -11.25 -10.84
N ALA A 181 -20.73 -12.20 -11.76
CA ALA A 181 -21.02 -11.88 -13.16
C ALA A 181 -22.26 -10.97 -13.19
N GLN A 182 -22.15 -9.80 -13.79
CA GLN A 182 -23.32 -8.95 -14.00
C GLN A 182 -24.36 -9.78 -14.76
N LYS A 183 -25.49 -10.11 -14.12
CA LYS A 183 -26.64 -10.60 -14.86
C LYS A 183 -27.07 -9.46 -15.75
N MET A 184 -26.84 -9.57 -17.06
CA MET A 184 -27.44 -8.65 -18.02
C MET A 184 -28.91 -8.53 -17.67
N SER A 185 -29.37 -7.33 -17.40
CA SER A 185 -30.78 -7.09 -17.16
C SER A 185 -31.55 -7.46 -18.43
N LEU A 186 -32.80 -7.89 -18.29
CA LEU A 186 -33.64 -8.21 -19.46
C LEU A 186 -33.81 -7.01 -20.41
N SER A 187 -33.60 -5.77 -19.92
CA SER A 187 -33.58 -4.55 -20.72
C SER A 187 -32.37 -4.46 -21.67
N ASP A 188 -31.20 -5.00 -21.29
CA ASP A 188 -30.01 -4.97 -22.15
C ASP A 188 -30.03 -6.00 -23.29
N LYS A 189 -31.11 -6.80 -23.37
CA LYS A 189 -31.34 -7.80 -24.43
C LYS A 189 -32.34 -7.36 -25.50
N ILE A 190 -32.88 -6.13 -25.42
CA ILE A 190 -33.97 -5.64 -26.28
C ILE A 190 -33.50 -4.50 -27.21
N ASP A 191 -32.20 -4.20 -27.30
CA ASP A 191 -31.65 -3.33 -28.35
C ASP A 191 -30.87 -4.14 -29.39
#